data_ef061f4af4a91809437291b8765868c8
#
_entry.id   ef061f4af4a91809437291b8765868c8
#
_cell.length_a   1.000
_cell.length_b   1.000
_cell.length_c   1.000
_cell.angle_alpha   90.00
_cell.angle_beta   90.00
_cell.angle_gamma   90.00
#
_symmetry.space_group_name_H-M   'P 1'
#
loop_
_entity.id
_entity.type
_entity.pdbx_description
1 polymer ?
#
loop_
_entity_poly.entity_id
_entity_poly.type
_entity_poly.pdbx_seq_one_letter_code
_entity_poly.pdbx_strand_id
1 'polypeptide(L)'
;MNKLVLISGSSRGLGAAMAKSFSEAGYKVAINYFNSEKEAKDLSETLSNQSHAFKCDVSNKNEVDIMLENIKEVFGHHPSILINNAMTSYVFNGDDRKNADSISWDEIQNHLNVTLKGSLNLIQGLISDMKSESFGRIINIGTNLVQNPVVPY
;
A
#
# COMPACT_ATOMS: atom_id res chain seq x y z
N MET A 1 4.42 -16.42 -16.08
CA MET A 1 4.16 -15.00 -15.76
C MET A 1 4.14 -14.89 -14.24
N ASN A 2 4.91 -13.96 -13.67
CA ASN A 2 4.94 -13.70 -12.23
C ASN A 2 3.57 -13.17 -11.77
N LYS A 3 2.87 -13.89 -10.91
CA LYS A 3 1.56 -13.53 -10.38
C LYS A 3 1.65 -13.07 -8.93
N LEU A 4 2.59 -12.18 -8.62
CA LEU A 4 2.75 -11.60 -7.28
C LEU A 4 2.35 -10.13 -7.29
N VAL A 5 1.45 -9.75 -6.38
CA VAL A 5 1.03 -8.38 -6.14
C VAL A 5 1.50 -7.92 -4.75
N LEU A 6 2.08 -6.73 -4.69
CA LEU A 6 2.31 -5.99 -3.44
C LEU A 6 1.24 -4.91 -3.31
N ILE A 7 0.56 -4.89 -2.16
CA ILE A 7 -0.47 -3.90 -1.85
C ILE A 7 -0.04 -3.16 -0.59
N SER A 8 0.27 -1.87 -0.70
CA SER A 8 0.63 -1.08 0.47
C SER A 8 -0.59 -0.74 1.32
N GLY A 9 -0.44 -0.79 2.66
CA GLY A 9 -1.53 -0.51 3.60
C GLY A 9 -2.71 -1.49 3.47
N SER A 10 -2.43 -2.79 3.31
CA SER A 10 -3.46 -3.78 2.96
C SER A 10 -3.95 -4.65 4.12
N SER A 11 -3.62 -4.31 5.37
CA SER A 11 -4.11 -5.05 6.54
C SER A 11 -5.62 -4.92 6.79
N ARG A 12 -6.26 -3.88 6.27
CA ARG A 12 -7.70 -3.58 6.48
C ARG A 12 -8.31 -2.79 5.32
N GLY A 13 -9.63 -2.58 5.41
CA GLY A 13 -10.38 -1.71 4.49
C GLY A 13 -10.24 -2.11 3.01
N LEU A 14 -10.08 -1.12 2.14
CA LEU A 14 -9.97 -1.33 0.69
C LEU A 14 -8.75 -2.19 0.33
N GLY A 15 -7.61 -1.97 0.99
CA GLY A 15 -6.40 -2.78 0.77
C GLY A 15 -6.62 -4.26 1.04
N ALA A 16 -7.31 -4.62 2.13
CA ALA A 16 -7.64 -6.00 2.44
C ALA A 16 -8.66 -6.60 1.46
N ALA A 17 -9.64 -5.82 0.99
CA ALA A 17 -10.59 -6.26 -0.03
C ALA A 17 -9.87 -6.57 -1.35
N MET A 18 -8.95 -5.70 -1.77
CA MET A 18 -8.11 -5.95 -2.96
C MET A 18 -7.24 -7.21 -2.78
N ALA A 19 -6.61 -7.40 -1.60
CA ALA A 19 -5.82 -8.59 -1.32
C ALA A 19 -6.63 -9.88 -1.49
N LYS A 20 -7.87 -9.91 -1.01
CA LYS A 20 -8.79 -11.04 -1.20
C LYS A 20 -9.10 -11.28 -2.66
N SER A 21 -9.50 -10.24 -3.39
CA SER A 21 -9.84 -10.35 -4.82
C SER A 21 -8.66 -10.83 -5.68
N PHE A 22 -7.44 -10.34 -5.41
CA PHE A 22 -6.24 -10.82 -6.10
C PHE A 22 -5.93 -12.29 -5.76
N SER A 23 -6.07 -12.70 -4.49
CA SER A 23 -5.88 -14.08 -4.10
C SER A 23 -6.90 -15.00 -4.77
N GLU A 24 -8.19 -14.64 -4.79
CA GLU A 24 -9.25 -15.38 -5.50
C GLU A 24 -8.99 -15.49 -7.01
N ALA A 25 -8.36 -14.47 -7.61
CA ALA A 25 -7.94 -14.47 -9.01
C ALA A 25 -6.64 -15.27 -9.28
N GLY A 26 -6.10 -15.94 -8.26
CA GLY A 26 -4.93 -16.82 -8.39
C GLY A 26 -3.57 -16.12 -8.25
N TYR A 27 -3.54 -14.90 -7.72
CA TYR A 27 -2.29 -14.19 -7.44
C TYR A 27 -1.75 -14.51 -6.04
N LYS A 28 -0.43 -14.56 -5.92
CA LYS A 28 0.25 -14.48 -4.63
C LYS A 28 0.17 -13.03 -4.13
N VAL A 29 0.06 -12.83 -2.82
CA VAL A 29 -0.17 -11.50 -2.24
C VAL A 29 0.84 -11.17 -1.16
N ALA A 30 1.60 -10.10 -1.35
CA ALA A 30 2.40 -9.45 -0.33
C ALA A 30 1.56 -8.35 0.34
N ILE A 31 1.24 -8.54 1.62
CA ILE A 31 0.42 -7.64 2.43
C ILE A 31 1.35 -6.70 3.18
N ASN A 32 1.37 -5.41 2.86
CA ASN A 32 2.12 -4.45 3.65
C ASN A 32 1.26 -3.84 4.75
N TYR A 33 1.83 -3.73 5.94
CA TYR A 33 1.26 -3.02 7.08
C TYR A 33 2.31 -2.18 7.80
N PHE A 34 1.85 -1.18 8.56
CA PHE A 34 2.72 -0.38 9.44
C PHE A 34 2.45 -0.72 10.91
N ASN A 35 1.22 -0.52 11.41
CA ASN A 35 0.86 -0.73 12.82
C ASN A 35 -0.07 -1.93 13.06
N SER A 36 -0.82 -2.37 12.05
CA SER A 36 -1.87 -3.39 12.18
C SER A 36 -1.34 -4.79 11.90
N GLU A 37 -0.41 -5.27 12.75
CA GLU A 37 0.26 -6.56 12.56
C GLU A 37 -0.71 -7.74 12.65
N LYS A 38 -1.56 -7.73 13.68
CA LYS A 38 -2.51 -8.83 13.89
C LYS A 38 -3.44 -8.98 12.69
N GLU A 39 -4.07 -7.88 12.27
CA GLU A 39 -4.99 -7.88 11.13
C GLU A 39 -4.31 -8.30 9.83
N ALA A 40 -3.05 -7.93 9.62
CA ALA A 40 -2.29 -8.32 8.45
C ALA A 40 -1.97 -9.82 8.44
N LYS A 41 -1.60 -10.38 9.57
CA LYS A 41 -1.34 -11.82 9.74
C LYS A 41 -2.62 -12.63 9.60
N ASP A 42 -3.68 -12.26 10.32
CA ASP A 42 -4.99 -12.90 10.23
C ASP A 42 -5.50 -12.90 8.76
N LEU A 43 -5.33 -11.77 8.05
CA LEU A 43 -5.69 -11.70 6.63
C LEU A 43 -4.86 -12.69 5.81
N SER A 44 -3.53 -12.73 6.00
CA SER A 44 -2.66 -13.61 5.20
C SER A 44 -3.02 -15.08 5.38
N GLU A 45 -3.49 -15.50 6.55
CA GLU A 45 -3.91 -16.87 6.83
C GLU A 45 -5.24 -17.25 6.17
N THR A 46 -6.08 -16.26 5.84
CA THR A 46 -7.39 -16.47 5.22
C THR A 46 -7.37 -16.47 3.70
N LEU A 47 -6.28 -16.04 3.08
CA LEU A 47 -6.19 -15.97 1.62
C LEU A 47 -6.01 -17.35 1.00
N SER A 48 -6.66 -17.60 -0.13
CA SER A 48 -6.68 -18.91 -0.80
C SER A 48 -5.37 -19.25 -1.51
N ASN A 49 -4.53 -18.26 -1.79
CA ASN A 49 -3.20 -18.45 -2.39
C ASN A 49 -2.09 -18.00 -1.44
N GLN A 50 -0.84 -18.34 -1.80
CA GLN A 50 0.33 -17.97 -1.02
C GLN A 50 0.33 -16.46 -0.75
N SER A 51 0.34 -16.10 0.53
CA SER A 51 0.35 -14.71 0.99
C SER A 51 1.23 -14.57 2.22
N HIS A 52 1.76 -13.39 2.43
CA HIS A 52 2.56 -13.09 3.60
C HIS A 52 2.46 -11.61 3.97
N ALA A 53 2.52 -11.33 5.28
CA ALA A 53 2.44 -9.99 5.82
C ALA A 53 3.83 -9.41 6.11
N PHE A 54 4.08 -8.18 5.64
CA PHE A 54 5.36 -7.49 5.77
C PHE A 54 5.18 -6.14 6.46
N LYS A 55 5.88 -5.94 7.56
CA LYS A 55 5.92 -4.65 8.24
C LYS A 55 6.84 -3.69 7.50
N CYS A 56 6.35 -2.48 7.21
CA CYS A 56 7.17 -1.43 6.62
C CYS A 56 6.45 -0.09 6.70
N ASP A 57 7.15 0.94 7.14
CA ASP A 57 6.77 2.33 6.84
C ASP A 57 7.19 2.66 5.41
N VAL A 58 6.22 2.78 4.52
CA VAL A 58 6.49 3.07 3.10
C VAL A 58 7.15 4.43 2.87
N SER A 59 7.01 5.37 3.82
CA SER A 59 7.70 6.67 3.76
C SER A 59 9.20 6.59 4.03
N ASN A 60 9.67 5.47 4.60
CA ASN A 60 11.07 5.20 4.90
C ASN A 60 11.69 4.32 3.80
N LYS A 61 12.57 4.91 2.98
CA LYS A 61 13.18 4.20 1.84
C LYS A 61 13.96 2.96 2.27
N ASN A 62 14.68 3.02 3.38
CA ASN A 62 15.48 1.88 3.86
C ASN A 62 14.57 0.70 4.28
N GLU A 63 13.44 0.98 4.96
CA GLU A 63 12.48 -0.06 5.32
C GLU A 63 11.82 -0.67 4.07
N VAL A 64 11.54 0.16 3.06
CA VAL A 64 11.02 -0.33 1.77
C VAL A 64 12.00 -1.28 1.11
N ASP A 65 13.28 -0.94 1.04
CA ASP A 65 14.30 -1.79 0.43
C ASP A 65 14.41 -3.13 1.17
N ILE A 66 14.45 -3.11 2.51
CA ILE A 66 14.47 -4.33 3.33
C ILE A 66 13.20 -5.16 3.09
N MET A 67 12.04 -4.52 3.07
CA MET A 67 10.77 -5.22 2.81
C MET A 67 10.78 -5.90 1.44
N LEU A 68 11.26 -5.24 0.39
CA LEU A 68 11.30 -5.81 -0.97
C LEU A 68 12.24 -7.02 -1.05
N GLU A 69 13.40 -6.97 -0.39
CA GLU A 69 14.28 -8.15 -0.31
C GLU A 69 13.62 -9.30 0.46
N ASN A 70 12.95 -9.03 1.59
CA ASN A 70 12.20 -10.05 2.33
C ASN A 70 11.08 -10.67 1.47
N ILE A 71 10.38 -9.85 0.67
CA ILE A 71 9.37 -10.35 -0.27
C ILE A 71 10.01 -11.29 -1.28
N LYS A 72 11.16 -10.93 -1.84
CA LYS A 72 11.90 -11.75 -2.78
C LYS A 72 12.36 -13.08 -2.15
N GLU A 73 12.81 -13.06 -0.91
CA GLU A 73 13.18 -14.28 -0.17
C GLU A 73 11.98 -15.23 0.01
N VAL A 74 10.81 -14.69 0.39
CA VAL A 74 9.60 -15.50 0.64
C VAL A 74 8.98 -16.04 -0.65
N PHE A 75 8.94 -15.25 -1.72
CA PHE A 75 8.22 -15.62 -2.95
C PHE A 75 9.12 -16.06 -4.11
N GLY A 76 10.44 -15.89 -3.98
CA GLY A 76 11.43 -16.23 -5.00
C GLY A 76 11.67 -15.13 -6.05
N HIS A 77 10.90 -14.05 -6.03
CA HIS A 77 10.99 -12.93 -6.97
C HIS A 77 10.29 -11.68 -6.43
N HIS A 78 10.61 -10.52 -6.97
CA HIS A 78 9.90 -9.27 -6.66
C HIS A 78 8.48 -9.24 -7.26
N PRO A 79 7.57 -8.40 -6.69
CA PRO A 79 6.24 -8.19 -7.23
C PRO A 79 6.26 -7.61 -8.64
N SER A 80 5.45 -8.16 -9.52
CA SER A 80 5.21 -7.61 -10.85
C SER A 80 4.00 -6.66 -10.91
N ILE A 81 3.22 -6.62 -9.83
CA ILE A 81 2.09 -5.70 -9.66
C ILE A 81 2.26 -4.96 -8.34
N LEU A 82 2.18 -3.64 -8.39
CA LEU A 82 2.21 -2.75 -7.23
C LEU A 82 0.90 -1.98 -7.14
N ILE A 83 0.28 -2.01 -5.96
CA ILE A 83 -0.88 -1.17 -5.64
C ILE A 83 -0.49 -0.21 -4.52
N ASN A 84 -0.34 1.06 -4.85
CA ASN A 84 -0.13 2.14 -3.91
C ASN A 84 -1.48 2.54 -3.29
N ASN A 85 -1.74 2.02 -2.10
CA ASN A 85 -2.97 2.21 -1.36
C ASN A 85 -2.72 2.78 0.06
N ALA A 86 -1.50 2.70 0.56
CA ALA A 86 -1.18 3.21 1.89
C ALA A 86 -1.52 4.70 2.02
N MET A 87 -2.19 5.04 3.12
CA MET A 87 -2.47 6.41 3.51
C MET A 87 -2.32 6.56 5.02
N THR A 88 -2.19 7.78 5.50
CA THR A 88 -2.19 8.06 6.94
C THR A 88 -3.52 7.65 7.55
N SER A 89 -3.49 7.26 8.83
CA SER A 89 -4.72 6.99 9.55
C SER A 89 -5.54 8.28 9.66
N TYR A 90 -6.71 8.27 9.08
CA TYR A 90 -7.65 9.38 9.15
C TYR A 90 -8.91 8.90 9.89
N VAL A 91 -9.31 9.65 10.91
CA VAL A 91 -10.57 9.43 11.61
C VAL A 91 -11.52 10.53 11.19
N PHE A 92 -12.61 10.14 10.57
CA PHE A 92 -13.67 11.07 10.23
C PHE A 92 -14.53 11.34 11.48
N ASN A 93 -14.42 12.52 12.03
CA ASN A 93 -15.14 12.98 13.24
C ASN A 93 -16.13 14.12 12.93
N GLY A 94 -16.69 14.14 11.76
CA GLY A 94 -17.75 15.10 11.41
C GLY A 94 -17.28 16.57 11.50
N ASP A 95 -17.94 17.34 12.35
CA ASP A 95 -17.68 18.79 12.49
C ASP A 95 -16.38 19.09 13.25
N ASP A 96 -15.78 18.14 13.97
CA ASP A 96 -14.52 18.30 14.70
C ASP A 96 -13.27 18.21 13.82
N ARG A 97 -13.44 18.04 12.49
CA ARG A 97 -12.28 17.96 11.60
C ARG A 97 -11.62 19.33 11.44
N LYS A 98 -10.33 19.29 11.25
CA LYS A 98 -9.53 20.49 10.99
C LYS A 98 -9.84 21.07 9.61
N ASN A 99 -9.97 22.37 9.58
CA ASN A 99 -10.17 23.17 8.37
C ASN A 99 -8.84 23.81 7.93
N ALA A 100 -8.88 24.56 6.85
CA ALA A 100 -7.71 25.27 6.32
C ALA A 100 -7.07 26.27 7.30
N ASP A 101 -7.85 26.78 8.26
CA ASP A 101 -7.40 27.70 9.33
C ASP A 101 -6.77 26.97 10.53
N SER A 102 -6.91 25.67 10.65
CA SER A 102 -6.48 24.88 11.81
C SER A 102 -5.58 23.69 11.48
N ILE A 103 -5.47 23.28 10.20
CA ILE A 103 -4.57 22.21 9.79
C ILE A 103 -3.11 22.66 9.87
N SER A 104 -2.25 21.85 10.47
CA SER A 104 -0.82 22.15 10.55
C SER A 104 -0.06 21.67 9.30
N TRP A 105 1.10 22.30 9.04
CA TRP A 105 2.01 21.83 7.99
C TRP A 105 2.47 20.38 8.23
N ASP A 106 2.72 20.00 9.47
CA ASP A 106 3.17 18.65 9.81
C ASP A 106 2.13 17.59 9.44
N GLU A 107 0.84 17.90 9.57
CA GLU A 107 -0.21 16.98 9.14
C GLU A 107 -0.22 16.84 7.60
N ILE A 108 -0.11 17.94 6.87
CA ILE A 108 0.02 17.90 5.41
C ILE A 108 1.27 17.12 5.01
N GLN A 109 2.40 17.42 5.63
CA GLN A 109 3.68 16.77 5.34
C GLN A 109 3.61 15.26 5.60
N ASN A 110 2.92 14.83 6.67
CA ASN A 110 2.73 13.42 6.97
C ASN A 110 1.89 12.73 5.89
N HIS A 111 0.82 13.35 5.41
CA HIS A 111 0.06 12.81 4.28
C HIS A 111 0.92 12.69 3.02
N LEU A 112 1.69 13.72 2.67
CA LEU A 112 2.61 13.69 1.53
C LEU A 112 3.69 12.62 1.67
N ASN A 113 4.23 12.43 2.88
CA ASN A 113 5.24 11.41 3.14
C ASN A 113 4.70 10.00 2.91
N VAL A 114 3.51 9.69 3.37
CA VAL A 114 2.94 8.35 3.18
C VAL A 114 2.45 8.14 1.75
N THR A 115 1.66 9.08 1.22
CA THR A 115 0.97 8.87 -0.07
C THR A 115 1.88 9.10 -1.27
N LEU A 116 2.66 10.18 -1.32
CA LEU A 116 3.52 10.49 -2.47
C LEU A 116 4.90 9.88 -2.34
N LYS A 117 5.62 10.20 -1.26
CA LYS A 117 6.97 9.67 -1.05
C LYS A 117 6.96 8.16 -0.88
N GLY A 118 5.98 7.60 -0.14
CA GLY A 118 5.82 6.16 0.02
C GLY A 118 5.60 5.45 -1.32
N SER A 119 4.70 5.97 -2.15
CA SER A 119 4.46 5.44 -3.50
C SER A 119 5.72 5.53 -4.37
N LEU A 120 6.43 6.65 -4.31
CA LEU A 120 7.69 6.82 -5.06
C LEU A 120 8.76 5.81 -4.61
N ASN A 121 8.95 5.60 -3.30
CA ASN A 121 9.89 4.63 -2.76
C ASN A 121 9.62 3.21 -3.28
N LEU A 122 8.35 2.78 -3.28
CA LEU A 122 7.93 1.47 -3.77
C LEU A 122 8.13 1.34 -5.28
N ILE A 123 7.77 2.36 -6.06
CA ILE A 123 7.99 2.39 -7.51
C ILE A 123 9.48 2.27 -7.83
N GLN A 124 10.32 3.08 -7.18
CA GLN A 124 11.76 3.06 -7.41
C GLN A 124 12.41 1.71 -7.05
N GLY A 125 11.89 1.04 -6.02
CA GLY A 125 12.38 -0.28 -5.62
C GLY A 125 12.00 -1.41 -6.60
N LEU A 126 10.93 -1.26 -7.38
CA LEU A 126 10.40 -2.31 -8.25
C LEU A 126 10.59 -2.06 -9.75
N ILE A 127 10.73 -0.81 -10.17
CA ILE A 127 10.67 -0.45 -11.59
C ILE A 127 11.77 -1.09 -12.43
N SER A 128 12.94 -1.35 -11.85
CA SER A 128 14.06 -1.99 -12.56
C SER A 128 13.70 -3.43 -12.93
N ASP A 129 13.14 -4.19 -12.00
CA ASP A 129 12.77 -5.59 -12.23
C ASP A 129 11.57 -5.68 -13.19
N MET A 130 10.58 -4.81 -13.03
CA MET A 130 9.47 -4.74 -13.98
C MET A 130 9.93 -4.46 -15.41
N LYS A 131 10.97 -3.62 -15.60
CA LYS A 131 11.57 -3.37 -16.92
C LYS A 131 12.31 -4.60 -17.44
N SER A 132 13.13 -5.24 -16.62
CA SER A 132 13.90 -6.43 -17.02
C SER A 132 13.00 -7.59 -17.41
N GLU A 133 11.88 -7.77 -16.71
CA GLU A 133 10.86 -8.79 -16.99
C GLU A 133 9.93 -8.41 -18.16
N SER A 134 10.08 -7.20 -18.72
CA SER A 134 9.17 -6.66 -19.74
C SER A 134 7.69 -6.69 -19.33
N PHE A 135 7.42 -6.72 -18.04
CA PHE A 135 6.08 -6.73 -17.47
C PHE A 135 6.06 -6.06 -16.09
N GLY A 136 5.15 -5.12 -15.91
CA GLY A 136 4.83 -4.48 -14.63
C GLY A 136 3.49 -3.77 -14.67
N ARG A 137 2.82 -3.68 -13.54
CA ARG A 137 1.62 -2.86 -13.38
C ARG A 137 1.73 -2.07 -12.09
N ILE A 138 1.53 -0.77 -12.19
CA ILE A 138 1.52 0.14 -11.04
C ILE A 138 0.14 0.81 -11.01
N ILE A 139 -0.56 0.62 -9.91
CA ILE A 139 -1.90 1.17 -9.67
C ILE A 139 -1.80 2.11 -8.47
N ASN A 140 -2.21 3.36 -8.65
CA ASN A 140 -2.29 4.33 -7.57
C ASN A 140 -3.75 4.52 -7.18
N ILE A 141 -4.06 4.31 -5.91
CA ILE A 141 -5.40 4.57 -5.37
C ILE A 141 -5.51 6.06 -5.04
N GLY A 142 -6.43 6.71 -5.71
CA GLY A 142 -6.73 8.13 -5.54
C GLY A 142 -8.15 8.37 -5.02
N THR A 143 -8.60 9.61 -5.09
CA THR A 143 -9.93 10.02 -4.68
C THR A 143 -10.63 10.81 -5.80
N ASN A 144 -11.94 10.68 -5.89
CA ASN A 144 -12.77 11.48 -6.79
C ASN A 144 -13.12 12.87 -6.20
N LEU A 145 -12.76 13.13 -4.94
CA LEU A 145 -13.01 14.42 -4.29
C LEU A 145 -12.30 15.60 -4.97
N VAL A 146 -11.25 15.31 -5.76
CA VAL A 146 -10.57 16.34 -6.58
C VAL A 146 -11.50 16.88 -7.67
N GLN A 147 -12.34 16.03 -8.26
CA GLN A 147 -13.28 16.40 -9.32
C GLN A 147 -14.67 16.74 -8.78
N ASN A 148 -15.06 16.11 -7.69
CA ASN A 148 -16.36 16.25 -7.06
C ASN A 148 -16.17 16.57 -5.57
N PRO A 149 -15.72 17.78 -5.22
CA PRO A 149 -15.56 18.17 -3.83
C PRO A 149 -16.93 18.18 -3.15
N VAL A 150 -17.02 17.54 -1.99
CA VAL A 150 -18.22 17.56 -1.14
C VAL A 150 -17.99 18.46 0.07
N VAL A 151 -18.96 19.28 0.37
CA VAL A 151 -18.94 20.06 1.61
C VAL A 151 -19.19 19.06 2.76
N PRO A 152 -18.36 19.08 3.77
CA PRO A 152 -17.43 20.14 4.19
C PRO A 152 -15.94 19.78 4.03
N TYR A 153 -15.49 19.27 2.91
CA TYR A 153 -14.06 19.02 2.60
C TYR A 153 -13.42 20.20 1.89
#